data_5d66b2b6b700909d16a1a9e918928afc
#
_entry.id   5d66b2b6b700909d16a1a9e918928afc
#
_cell.length_a   1.000
_cell.length_b   1.000
_cell.length_c   1.000
_cell.angle_alpha   90.00
_cell.angle_beta   90.00
_cell.angle_gamma   90.00
#
_symmetry.space_group_name_H-M   'P 1'
#
loop_
_entity.id
_entity.type
_entity.pdbx_description
1 polymer ?
#
loop_
_entity_poly.entity_id
_entity_poly.type
_entity_poly.pdbx_seq_one_letter_code
_entity_poly.pdbx_strand_id
1 'polypeptide(L)'
;LAHELAHLSQRHFARNVLRSQDSNLASILVMVSSIAIGILSNNPNAMAFGPAFLQTQSLRYSRLFEKEADRVGFANLVRAGYNPNSMGEMFENMNDLRRLSGDLPPEFLLTHPLSTSRINDAFNAAEGISEDGTKTDSLEYSLIKSRLEIRYEKIPSNSLRYFNSLVENTRSDANLYGLALSHKV
;
A
#
# COMPACT_ATOMS: atom_id res chain seq x y z
N LEU A 1 7.56 -3.78 -3.06
CA LEU A 1 8.29 -3.79 -4.32
C LEU A 1 7.51 -4.49 -5.45
N ALA A 2 7.01 -5.74 -5.27
CA ALA A 2 6.28 -6.48 -6.30
C ALA A 2 5.04 -5.73 -6.81
N HIS A 3 4.30 -5.05 -5.93
CA HIS A 3 3.18 -4.18 -6.24
C HIS A 3 3.61 -2.99 -7.11
N GLU A 4 4.67 -2.28 -6.76
CA GLU A 4 5.19 -1.14 -7.55
C GLU A 4 5.68 -1.57 -8.93
N LEU A 5 6.37 -2.71 -9.01
CA LEU A 5 6.76 -3.30 -10.30
C LEU A 5 5.55 -3.67 -11.16
N ALA A 6 4.44 -4.07 -10.54
CA ALA A 6 3.20 -4.33 -11.25
C ALA A 6 2.61 -3.03 -11.84
N HIS A 7 2.60 -1.92 -11.09
CA HIS A 7 2.20 -0.61 -11.63
C HIS A 7 2.98 -0.23 -12.88
N LEU A 8 4.30 -0.43 -12.85
CA LEU A 8 5.17 -0.15 -14.00
C LEU A 8 4.90 -1.08 -15.18
N SER A 9 4.84 -2.39 -14.94
CA SER A 9 4.62 -3.41 -15.98
C SER A 9 3.26 -3.27 -16.65
N GLN A 10 2.22 -2.88 -15.91
CA GLN A 10 0.87 -2.62 -16.41
C GLN A 10 0.70 -1.20 -16.95
N ARG A 11 1.75 -0.37 -16.92
CA ARG A 11 1.75 1.01 -17.44
C ARG A 11 0.62 1.87 -16.86
N HIS A 12 0.29 1.72 -15.58
CA HIS A 12 -0.83 2.39 -14.95
C HIS A 12 -0.74 3.92 -15.08
N PHE A 13 0.46 4.48 -14.92
CA PHE A 13 0.68 5.92 -15.12
C PHE A 13 0.32 6.37 -16.54
N ALA A 14 0.84 5.69 -17.57
CA ALA A 14 0.57 6.04 -18.96
C ALA A 14 -0.92 5.88 -19.31
N ARG A 15 -1.56 4.79 -18.85
CA ARG A 15 -3.01 4.56 -19.02
C ARG A 15 -3.84 5.64 -18.35
N ASN A 16 -3.41 6.13 -17.18
CA ASN A 16 -4.09 7.22 -16.48
C ASN A 16 -3.98 8.56 -17.24
N VAL A 17 -2.78 8.87 -17.77
CA VAL A 17 -2.55 10.08 -18.57
C VAL A 17 -3.39 10.05 -19.86
N LEU A 18 -3.34 8.97 -20.64
CA LEU A 18 -4.14 8.84 -21.87
C LEU A 18 -5.62 9.01 -21.59
N ARG A 19 -6.11 8.34 -20.54
CA ARG A 19 -7.51 8.43 -20.16
C ARG A 19 -7.92 9.84 -19.74
N SER A 20 -7.06 10.58 -19.04
CA SER A 20 -7.37 11.97 -18.68
C SER A 20 -7.47 12.87 -19.90
N GLN A 21 -6.73 12.59 -20.96
CA GLN A 21 -6.83 13.28 -22.24
C GLN A 21 -8.15 12.96 -22.97
N ASP A 22 -8.51 11.68 -23.04
CA ASP A 22 -9.74 11.24 -23.72
C ASP A 22 -11.02 11.67 -22.99
N SER A 23 -10.96 11.81 -21.65
CA SER A 23 -12.13 12.16 -20.85
C SER A 23 -12.48 13.66 -20.83
N ASN A 24 -11.67 14.54 -21.39
CA ASN A 24 -11.87 15.98 -21.28
C ASN A 24 -13.21 16.44 -21.86
N LEU A 25 -13.57 15.99 -23.06
CA LEU A 25 -14.84 16.34 -23.70
C LEU A 25 -16.04 15.79 -22.92
N ALA A 26 -15.98 14.52 -22.52
CA ALA A 26 -17.02 13.88 -21.73
C ALA A 26 -17.19 14.57 -20.36
N SER A 27 -16.08 14.96 -19.72
CA SER A 27 -16.11 15.69 -18.46
C SER A 27 -16.77 17.07 -18.61
N ILE A 28 -16.46 17.80 -19.69
CA ILE A 28 -17.09 19.08 -19.99
C ILE A 28 -18.60 18.89 -20.19
N LEU A 29 -19.01 17.88 -20.94
CA LEU A 29 -20.43 17.59 -21.17
C LEU A 29 -21.18 17.25 -19.86
N VAL A 30 -20.58 16.44 -18.98
CA VAL A 30 -21.15 16.14 -17.66
C VAL A 30 -21.27 17.39 -16.80
N MET A 31 -20.24 18.25 -16.77
CA MET A 31 -20.27 19.50 -16.04
C MET A 31 -21.36 20.46 -16.56
N VAL A 32 -21.38 20.71 -17.86
CA VAL A 32 -22.40 21.60 -18.48
C VAL A 32 -23.81 21.06 -18.28
N SER A 33 -24.01 19.75 -18.44
CA SER A 33 -25.33 19.12 -18.20
C SER A 33 -25.80 19.27 -16.77
N SER A 34 -24.92 19.08 -15.78
CA SER A 34 -25.29 19.22 -14.36
C SER A 34 -25.67 20.66 -14.01
N ILE A 35 -24.97 21.66 -14.58
CA ILE A 35 -25.31 23.07 -14.41
C ILE A 35 -26.67 23.37 -15.06
N ALA A 36 -26.89 22.93 -16.29
CA ALA A 36 -28.16 23.14 -16.99
C ALA A 36 -29.36 22.53 -16.25
N ILE A 37 -29.21 21.28 -15.76
CA ILE A 37 -30.23 20.62 -14.93
C ILE A 37 -30.48 21.39 -13.63
N GLY A 38 -29.45 21.88 -12.97
CA GLY A 38 -29.55 22.68 -11.75
C GLY A 38 -30.36 23.96 -11.96
N ILE A 39 -30.10 24.66 -13.05
CA ILE A 39 -30.82 25.89 -13.42
C ILE A 39 -32.30 25.57 -13.76
N LEU A 40 -32.55 24.60 -14.64
CA LEU A 40 -33.87 24.25 -15.12
C LEU A 40 -34.78 23.67 -14.01
N SER A 41 -34.21 22.93 -13.06
CA SER A 41 -34.92 22.34 -11.94
C SER A 41 -35.02 23.26 -10.72
N ASN A 42 -34.41 24.44 -10.77
CA ASN A 42 -34.24 25.36 -9.62
C ASN A 42 -33.67 24.63 -8.39
N ASN A 43 -32.75 23.70 -8.61
CA ASN A 43 -32.13 22.87 -7.57
C ASN A 43 -30.61 22.99 -7.61
N PRO A 44 -29.99 23.80 -6.72
CA PRO A 44 -28.55 23.99 -6.72
C PRO A 44 -27.75 22.70 -6.41
N ASN A 45 -28.36 21.71 -5.74
CA ASN A 45 -27.69 20.43 -5.48
C ASN A 45 -27.46 19.64 -6.77
N ALA A 46 -28.25 19.83 -7.80
CA ALA A 46 -28.04 19.20 -9.09
C ALA A 46 -26.75 19.68 -9.79
N MET A 47 -26.29 20.89 -9.51
CA MET A 47 -25.02 21.41 -10.04
C MET A 47 -23.80 20.68 -9.46
N ALA A 48 -23.88 20.20 -8.22
CA ALA A 48 -22.82 19.43 -7.57
C ALA A 48 -22.68 18.00 -8.11
N PHE A 49 -23.69 17.50 -8.83
CA PHE A 49 -23.69 16.11 -9.34
C PHE A 49 -22.56 15.86 -10.35
N GLY A 50 -22.28 16.79 -11.25
CA GLY A 50 -21.22 16.64 -12.27
C GLY A 50 -19.84 16.45 -11.64
N PRO A 51 -19.34 17.37 -10.81
CA PRO A 51 -18.06 17.23 -10.10
C PRO A 51 -18.00 15.96 -9.26
N ALA A 52 -19.04 15.63 -8.49
CA ALA A 52 -19.10 14.43 -7.67
C ALA A 52 -19.03 13.13 -8.50
N PHE A 53 -19.72 13.09 -9.63
CA PHE A 53 -19.65 11.97 -10.56
C PHE A 53 -18.25 11.77 -11.13
N LEU A 54 -17.59 12.85 -11.59
CA LEU A 54 -16.23 12.79 -12.13
C LEU A 54 -15.21 12.35 -11.08
N GLN A 55 -15.34 12.85 -9.85
CA GLN A 55 -14.50 12.42 -8.73
C GLN A 55 -14.72 10.92 -8.41
N THR A 56 -15.96 10.47 -8.38
CA THR A 56 -16.28 9.06 -8.15
C THR A 56 -15.67 8.15 -9.23
N GLN A 57 -15.72 8.59 -10.49
CA GLN A 57 -15.10 7.87 -11.60
C GLN A 57 -13.58 7.78 -11.45
N SER A 58 -12.92 8.89 -11.09
CA SER A 58 -11.47 8.92 -10.86
C SER A 58 -11.05 7.94 -9.75
N LEU A 59 -11.76 7.98 -8.61
CA LEU A 59 -11.51 7.06 -7.49
C LEU A 59 -11.76 5.58 -7.88
N ARG A 60 -12.78 5.31 -8.68
CA ARG A 60 -13.07 3.95 -9.15
C ARG A 60 -11.92 3.37 -9.98
N TYR A 61 -11.34 4.16 -10.87
CA TYR A 61 -10.22 3.70 -11.70
C TYR A 61 -8.93 3.56 -10.91
N SER A 62 -8.66 4.47 -9.98
CA SER A 62 -7.54 4.30 -9.05
C SER A 62 -7.63 2.95 -8.32
N ARG A 63 -8.79 2.62 -7.77
CA ARG A 63 -9.01 1.32 -7.10
C ARG A 63 -8.86 0.11 -8.03
N LEU A 64 -9.22 0.24 -9.32
CA LEU A 64 -9.03 -0.84 -10.29
C LEU A 64 -7.54 -1.06 -10.59
N PHE A 65 -6.76 0.01 -10.71
CA PHE A 65 -5.31 -0.08 -10.89
C PHE A 65 -4.62 -0.69 -9.67
N GLU A 66 -5.05 -0.33 -8.46
CA GLU A 66 -4.56 -0.95 -7.24
C GLU A 66 -4.83 -2.47 -7.22
N LYS A 67 -6.06 -2.88 -7.52
CA LYS A 67 -6.42 -4.32 -7.60
C LYS A 67 -5.66 -5.06 -8.70
N GLU A 68 -5.43 -4.44 -9.85
CA GLU A 68 -4.62 -5.02 -10.92
C GLU A 68 -3.16 -5.16 -10.47
N ALA A 69 -2.60 -4.13 -9.82
CA ALA A 69 -1.25 -4.16 -9.28
C ALA A 69 -1.07 -5.21 -8.17
N ASP A 70 -2.07 -5.36 -7.29
CA ASP A 70 -2.07 -6.41 -6.26
C ASP A 70 -2.03 -7.80 -6.89
N ARG A 71 -2.92 -8.07 -7.86
CA ARG A 71 -3.00 -9.37 -8.52
C ARG A 71 -1.72 -9.71 -9.29
N VAL A 72 -1.18 -8.77 -10.06
CA VAL A 72 0.05 -8.99 -10.83
C VAL A 72 1.26 -9.03 -9.91
N GLY A 73 1.31 -8.17 -8.90
CA GLY A 73 2.34 -8.15 -7.87
C GLY A 73 2.39 -9.44 -7.07
N PHE A 74 1.24 -9.97 -6.66
CA PHE A 74 1.13 -11.25 -5.98
C PHE A 74 1.68 -12.39 -6.86
N ALA A 75 1.24 -12.48 -8.11
CA ALA A 75 1.73 -13.50 -9.03
C ALA A 75 3.26 -13.43 -9.25
N ASN A 76 3.81 -12.21 -9.30
CA ASN A 76 5.25 -12.00 -9.39
C ASN A 76 5.99 -12.41 -8.11
N LEU A 77 5.43 -12.10 -6.94
CA LEU A 77 5.97 -12.48 -5.64
C LEU A 77 6.09 -13.99 -5.51
N VAL A 78 5.00 -14.72 -5.78
CA VAL A 78 4.97 -16.19 -5.73
C VAL A 78 5.92 -16.81 -6.76
N ARG A 79 5.92 -16.31 -8.00
CA ARG A 79 6.84 -16.77 -9.06
C ARG A 79 8.30 -16.54 -8.73
N ALA A 80 8.59 -15.47 -7.99
CA ALA A 80 9.94 -15.20 -7.50
C ALA A 80 10.34 -16.05 -6.29
N GLY A 81 9.46 -16.92 -5.79
CA GLY A 81 9.72 -17.87 -4.70
C GLY A 81 9.60 -17.24 -3.31
N TYR A 82 8.86 -16.15 -3.15
CA TYR A 82 8.58 -15.57 -1.83
C TYR A 82 7.31 -16.17 -1.24
N ASN A 83 7.20 -16.07 0.10
CA ASN A 83 6.03 -16.55 0.83
C ASN A 83 4.74 -15.87 0.32
N PRO A 84 3.72 -16.65 -0.10
CA PRO A 84 2.46 -16.09 -0.62
C PRO A 84 1.73 -15.21 0.39
N ASN A 85 1.82 -15.46 1.70
CA ASN A 85 1.17 -14.65 2.71
C ASN A 85 1.83 -13.28 2.94
N SER A 86 3.08 -13.08 2.50
CA SER A 86 3.83 -11.84 2.75
C SER A 86 3.15 -10.56 2.22
N MET A 87 2.31 -10.66 1.18
CA MET A 87 1.57 -9.50 0.69
C MET A 87 0.43 -9.12 1.64
N GLY A 88 -0.33 -10.10 2.12
CA GLY A 88 -1.39 -9.90 3.10
C GLY A 88 -0.86 -9.36 4.42
N GLU A 89 0.20 -9.96 4.95
CA GLU A 89 0.89 -9.53 6.17
C GLU A 89 1.41 -8.08 6.06
N MET A 90 2.00 -7.72 4.92
CA MET A 90 2.43 -6.35 4.67
C MET A 90 1.26 -5.37 4.68
N PHE A 91 0.13 -5.74 4.09
CA PHE A 91 -1.06 -4.90 4.11
C PHE A 91 -1.65 -4.76 5.52
N GLU A 92 -1.65 -5.81 6.34
CA GLU A 92 -2.05 -5.72 7.74
C GLU A 92 -1.14 -4.78 8.52
N ASN A 93 0.19 -4.92 8.40
CA ASN A 93 1.16 -4.04 9.03
C ASN A 93 0.95 -2.56 8.63
N MET A 94 0.67 -2.29 7.36
CA MET A 94 0.35 -0.93 6.89
C MET A 94 -0.98 -0.42 7.45
N ASN A 95 -1.98 -1.28 7.57
CA ASN A 95 -3.26 -0.92 8.16
C ASN A 95 -3.12 -0.58 9.66
N ASP A 96 -2.31 -1.33 10.38
CA ASP A 96 -2.02 -1.05 11.78
C ASP A 96 -1.23 0.25 11.94
N LEU A 97 -0.23 0.49 11.10
CA LEU A 97 0.49 1.76 11.07
C LEU A 97 -0.47 2.93 10.81
N ARG A 98 -1.41 2.80 9.88
CA ARG A 98 -2.45 3.81 9.63
C ARG A 98 -3.29 4.08 10.87
N ARG A 99 -3.70 3.03 11.59
CA ARG A 99 -4.51 3.16 12.83
C ARG A 99 -3.74 3.87 13.94
N LEU A 100 -2.43 3.65 14.02
CA LEU A 100 -1.56 4.27 15.02
C LEU A 100 -1.16 5.70 14.68
N SER A 101 -1.24 6.09 13.38
CA SER A 101 -0.83 7.43 12.91
C SER A 101 -1.87 8.53 13.15
N GLY A 102 -3.05 8.21 13.69
CA GLY A 102 -4.13 9.19 13.93
C GLY A 102 -4.69 9.79 12.64
N ASP A 103 -4.87 11.11 12.63
CA ASP A 103 -5.54 11.82 11.53
C ASP A 103 -4.68 11.98 10.26
N LEU A 104 -3.38 11.76 10.35
CA LEU A 104 -2.44 11.91 9.22
C LEU A 104 -1.85 10.55 8.85
N PRO A 105 -2.47 9.80 7.92
CA PRO A 105 -1.89 8.56 7.45
C PRO A 105 -0.55 8.82 6.74
N PRO A 106 0.39 7.86 6.74
CA PRO A 106 1.61 7.96 5.97
C PRO A 106 1.35 8.32 4.50
N GLU A 107 2.17 9.20 3.92
CA GLU A 107 2.00 9.74 2.56
C GLU A 107 1.79 8.64 1.51
N PHE A 108 2.50 7.53 1.64
CA PHE A 108 2.34 6.36 0.81
C PHE A 108 0.89 5.84 0.76
N LEU A 109 0.15 5.85 1.88
CA LEU A 109 -1.24 5.41 1.93
C LEU A 109 -2.23 6.40 1.30
N LEU A 110 -1.79 7.64 1.03
CA LEU A 110 -2.59 8.62 0.29
C LEU A 110 -2.61 8.28 -1.22
N THR A 111 -1.51 7.80 -1.74
CA THR A 111 -1.37 7.41 -3.16
C THR A 111 -1.83 5.97 -3.42
N HIS A 112 -1.67 5.08 -2.43
CA HIS A 112 -2.05 3.68 -2.48
C HIS A 112 -3.06 3.34 -1.37
N PRO A 113 -4.34 3.75 -1.52
CA PRO A 113 -5.32 3.57 -0.45
C PRO A 113 -5.56 2.09 -0.17
N LEU A 114 -5.31 1.73 1.09
CA LEU A 114 -5.51 0.38 1.57
C LEU A 114 -6.96 0.21 2.06
N SER A 115 -7.62 -0.84 1.59
CA SER A 115 -8.95 -1.24 2.03
C SER A 115 -8.92 -2.65 2.62
N THR A 116 -9.86 -2.95 3.51
CA THR A 116 -10.04 -4.30 4.05
C THR A 116 -10.24 -5.34 2.93
N SER A 117 -10.91 -4.95 1.83
CA SER A 117 -11.06 -5.83 0.66
C SER A 117 -9.70 -6.22 0.06
N ARG A 118 -8.72 -5.30 -0.04
CA ARG A 118 -7.39 -5.62 -0.59
C ARG A 118 -6.62 -6.58 0.31
N ILE A 119 -6.74 -6.41 1.64
CA ILE A 119 -6.12 -7.32 2.62
C ILE A 119 -6.70 -8.73 2.45
N ASN A 120 -8.03 -8.83 2.45
CA ASN A 120 -8.71 -10.12 2.28
C ASN A 120 -8.41 -10.75 0.92
N ASP A 121 -8.41 -9.97 -0.17
CA ASP A 121 -8.10 -10.44 -1.52
C ASP A 121 -6.66 -11.02 -1.58
N ALA A 122 -5.69 -10.43 -0.84
CA ALA A 122 -4.32 -10.91 -0.78
C ALA A 122 -4.21 -12.26 -0.05
N PHE A 123 -4.85 -12.42 1.10
CA PHE A 123 -4.87 -13.70 1.82
C PHE A 123 -5.64 -14.78 1.07
N ASN A 124 -6.78 -14.46 0.48
CA ASN A 124 -7.53 -15.40 -0.36
C ASN A 124 -6.72 -15.87 -1.57
N ALA A 125 -5.89 -14.98 -2.16
CA ALA A 125 -5.00 -15.36 -3.25
C ALA A 125 -3.88 -16.30 -2.81
N ALA A 126 -3.47 -16.25 -1.55
CA ALA A 126 -2.46 -17.13 -0.97
C ALA A 126 -3.02 -18.49 -0.54
N GLU A 127 -4.35 -18.59 -0.38
CA GLU A 127 -5.00 -19.81 0.09
C GLU A 127 -4.67 -21.00 -0.83
N GLY A 128 -4.24 -22.10 -0.22
CA GLY A 128 -3.87 -23.33 -0.92
C GLY A 128 -2.51 -23.31 -1.63
N ILE A 129 -1.75 -22.24 -1.54
CA ILE A 129 -0.36 -22.20 -2.04
C ILE A 129 0.59 -22.58 -0.90
N SER A 130 1.44 -23.58 -1.13
CA SER A 130 2.41 -24.00 -0.11
C SER A 130 3.46 -22.93 0.17
N GLU A 131 3.81 -22.78 1.43
CA GLU A 131 4.92 -21.94 1.88
C GLU A 131 6.26 -22.68 1.87
N ASP A 132 6.23 -24.00 1.65
CA ASP A 132 7.42 -24.83 1.70
C ASP A 132 8.43 -24.43 0.62
N GLY A 133 9.69 -24.28 1.03
CA GLY A 133 10.77 -23.92 0.12
C GLY A 133 10.76 -22.45 -0.34
N THR A 134 9.92 -21.60 0.28
CA THR A 134 9.95 -20.16 -0.01
C THR A 134 11.26 -19.52 0.48
N LYS A 135 11.65 -18.41 -0.18
CA LYS A 135 12.81 -17.64 0.20
C LYS A 135 12.64 -17.04 1.58
N THR A 136 13.64 -17.18 2.40
CA THR A 136 13.76 -16.49 3.69
C THR A 136 14.60 -15.22 3.54
N ASP A 137 14.46 -14.31 4.51
CA ASP A 137 15.29 -13.10 4.56
C ASP A 137 16.77 -13.48 4.68
N SER A 138 17.63 -12.83 3.91
CA SER A 138 19.06 -13.01 4.03
C SER A 138 19.59 -12.39 5.32
N LEU A 139 20.74 -12.86 5.79
CA LEU A 139 21.39 -12.26 6.96
C LEU A 139 21.67 -10.77 6.73
N GLU A 140 22.15 -10.41 5.54
CA GLU A 140 22.46 -9.02 5.18
C GLU A 140 21.21 -8.13 5.27
N TYR A 141 20.08 -8.61 4.75
CA TYR A 141 18.81 -7.89 4.84
C TYR A 141 18.42 -7.69 6.32
N SER A 142 18.50 -8.74 7.13
CA SER A 142 18.13 -8.69 8.55
C SER A 142 19.05 -7.76 9.36
N LEU A 143 20.35 -7.72 9.05
CA LEU A 143 21.31 -6.78 9.67
C LEU A 143 21.01 -5.33 9.28
N ILE A 144 20.72 -5.07 8.00
CA ILE A 144 20.34 -3.72 7.52
C ILE A 144 19.05 -3.27 8.18
N LYS A 145 18.05 -4.15 8.27
CA LYS A 145 16.77 -3.88 8.93
C LYS A 145 16.98 -3.46 10.38
N SER A 146 17.74 -4.25 11.17
CA SER A 146 18.05 -3.93 12.57
C SER A 146 18.75 -2.56 12.70
N ARG A 147 19.65 -2.24 11.76
CA ARG A 147 20.34 -0.94 11.74
C ARG A 147 19.40 0.22 11.46
N LEU A 148 18.45 0.04 10.53
CA LEU A 148 17.45 1.07 10.19
C LEU A 148 16.49 1.31 11.35
N GLU A 149 16.02 0.26 12.02
CA GLU A 149 15.14 0.37 13.18
C GLU A 149 15.77 1.23 14.27
N ILE A 150 17.06 1.01 14.58
CA ILE A 150 17.78 1.84 15.57
C ILE A 150 17.95 3.28 15.08
N ARG A 151 18.30 3.46 13.80
CA ARG A 151 18.58 4.80 13.25
C ARG A 151 17.35 5.71 13.26
N TYR A 152 16.15 5.15 13.06
CA TYR A 152 14.92 5.91 13.00
C TYR A 152 14.14 5.97 14.32
N GLU A 153 14.55 5.19 15.33
CA GLU A 153 13.99 5.30 16.68
C GLU A 153 14.57 6.55 17.38
N LYS A 154 13.68 7.43 17.83
CA LYS A 154 14.06 8.70 18.45
C LYS A 154 14.49 8.55 19.91
N ILE A 155 14.07 7.47 20.56
CA ILE A 155 14.31 7.22 21.97
C ILE A 155 15.21 5.99 22.12
N PRO A 156 16.52 6.14 22.42
CA PRO A 156 17.48 5.02 22.46
C PRO A 156 17.05 3.86 23.35
N SER A 157 16.45 4.15 24.51
CA SER A 157 15.97 3.12 25.43
C SER A 157 14.87 2.22 24.86
N ASN A 158 14.13 2.68 23.82
CA ASN A 158 13.16 1.86 23.13
C ASN A 158 13.84 0.81 22.25
N SER A 159 14.88 1.19 21.51
CA SER A 159 15.69 0.26 20.71
C SER A 159 16.29 -0.82 21.61
N LEU A 160 16.85 -0.43 22.75
CA LEU A 160 17.44 -1.38 23.69
C LEU A 160 16.41 -2.39 24.23
N ARG A 161 15.24 -1.92 24.66
CA ARG A 161 14.15 -2.81 25.12
C ARG A 161 13.66 -3.73 24.02
N TYR A 162 13.46 -3.19 22.81
CA TYR A 162 12.99 -3.94 21.66
C TYR A 162 13.95 -5.09 21.31
N PHE A 163 15.23 -4.80 21.15
CA PHE A 163 16.21 -5.84 20.80
C PHE A 163 16.50 -6.81 21.95
N ASN A 164 16.42 -6.40 23.21
CA ASN A 164 16.44 -7.34 24.34
C ASN A 164 15.30 -8.35 24.22
N SER A 165 14.07 -7.88 24.05
CA SER A 165 12.89 -8.76 23.88
C SER A 165 13.05 -9.70 22.68
N LEU A 166 13.56 -9.21 21.53
CA LEU A 166 13.82 -10.05 20.38
C LEU A 166 14.86 -11.13 20.64
N VAL A 167 15.95 -10.82 21.34
CA VAL A 167 17.00 -11.80 21.67
C VAL A 167 16.51 -12.83 22.68
N GLU A 168 15.64 -12.45 23.64
CA GLU A 168 15.00 -13.37 24.58
C GLU A 168 14.08 -14.37 23.85
N ASN A 169 13.33 -13.91 22.86
CA ASN A 169 12.40 -14.75 22.09
C ASN A 169 13.12 -15.57 21.01
N THR A 170 14.06 -14.96 20.29
CA THR A 170 14.78 -15.60 19.18
C THR A 170 16.21 -15.06 19.11
N ARG A 171 17.16 -15.90 19.48
CA ARG A 171 18.59 -15.55 19.46
C ARG A 171 19.15 -15.73 18.04
N SER A 172 18.95 -14.72 17.18
CA SER A 172 19.55 -14.65 15.84
C SER A 172 20.72 -13.68 15.78
N ASP A 173 21.59 -13.83 14.79
CA ASP A 173 22.73 -12.91 14.58
C ASP A 173 22.26 -11.47 14.35
N ALA A 174 21.15 -11.28 13.64
CA ALA A 174 20.56 -9.96 13.40
C ALA A 174 20.03 -9.31 14.70
N ASN A 175 19.38 -10.09 15.57
CA ASN A 175 18.88 -9.57 16.85
C ASN A 175 20.04 -9.23 17.79
N LEU A 176 21.08 -10.07 17.84
CA LEU A 176 22.30 -9.80 18.62
C LEU A 176 23.04 -8.56 18.09
N TYR A 177 23.12 -8.40 16.78
CA TYR A 177 23.70 -7.21 16.15
C TYR A 177 22.90 -5.95 16.51
N GLY A 178 21.57 -6.00 16.40
CA GLY A 178 20.69 -4.91 16.78
C GLY A 178 20.84 -4.54 18.26
N LEU A 179 20.90 -5.53 19.16
CA LEU A 179 21.15 -5.30 20.56
C LEU A 179 22.51 -4.65 20.81
N ALA A 180 23.57 -5.14 20.18
CA ALA A 180 24.90 -4.56 20.31
C ALA A 180 24.98 -3.11 19.82
N LEU A 181 24.27 -2.78 18.72
CA LEU A 181 24.17 -1.40 18.23
C LEU A 181 23.36 -0.50 19.15
N SER A 182 22.25 -0.99 19.71
CA SER A 182 21.41 -0.20 20.63
C SER A 182 22.09 0.19 21.93
N HIS A 183 23.18 -0.49 22.33
CA HIS A 183 24.04 -0.08 23.44
C HIS A 183 24.99 1.07 23.08
N LYS A 184 25.16 1.43 21.80
CA LYS A 184 26.08 2.49 21.37
C LYS A 184 25.38 3.83 21.13
N VAL A 185 24.08 3.86 21.15
CA VAL A 185 23.24 5.05 20.89
C VAL A 185 22.66 5.55 22.21
#